data_a9f07021910c3514f3ed7589828ea48f
#
_entry.id   a9f07021910c3514f3ed7589828ea48f
#
_cell.length_a   1.000
_cell.length_b   1.000
_cell.length_c   1.000
_cell.angle_alpha   90.00
_cell.angle_beta   90.00
_cell.angle_gamma   90.00
#
_symmetry.space_group_name_H-M   'P 1'
#
loop_
_entity.id
_entity.type
_entity.pdbx_description
1 polymer ?
#
loop_
_entity_poly.entity_id
_entity_poly.type
_entity_poly.pdbx_seq_one_letter_code
_entity_poly.pdbx_strand_id
1 'polypeptide(L)'
;YIDASHPDETRIVLKSDSGIEEYEYEDKNKLNFKNNIYLGTVSRVEPSLQAAFIDFGRIKHGFLAFNDIQSDYYQIPTEDKEKLQEAEEKIREDLKNENLDILNNEIKSENGTTNNTNESNDKKNNNEDQAQEEKKEDVNVREKLKSSYGLKRYKIQEVIKPGQVILIQVIKEERGNKGAALTAFISLAGKYMVLMPNTAKGGGISRKIFVSSERTKIRNILNEIEIPKSMGVIVRTAGANKTKNEIEKDFQNTLKTW
;
A
#
# COMPACT_ATOMS: atom_id res chain seq x y z
N TYR A 1 1.09 26.25 -8.13
CA TYR A 1 1.05 27.52 -7.36
C TYR A 1 1.42 27.20 -5.92
N ILE A 2 2.28 28.04 -5.35
CA ILE A 2 2.68 27.96 -3.94
C ILE A 2 2.40 29.33 -3.34
N ASP A 3 1.59 29.36 -2.29
CA ASP A 3 1.29 30.55 -1.49
C ASP A 3 1.86 30.38 -0.09
N ALA A 4 2.87 31.17 0.25
CA ALA A 4 3.52 31.24 1.54
C ALA A 4 3.48 32.70 2.11
N SER A 5 2.45 33.46 1.75
CA SER A 5 2.26 34.85 2.20
C SER A 5 1.98 34.96 3.68
N HIS A 6 1.44 33.92 4.30
CA HIS A 6 1.29 33.82 5.74
C HIS A 6 2.51 33.15 6.39
N PRO A 7 3.06 33.72 7.49
CA PRO A 7 4.29 33.21 8.12
C PRO A 7 4.12 31.79 8.72
N ASP A 8 2.90 31.38 9.05
CA ASP A 8 2.62 30.11 9.71
C ASP A 8 1.91 29.09 8.81
N GLU A 9 1.54 29.47 7.58
CA GLU A 9 0.79 28.62 6.66
C GLU A 9 1.43 28.59 5.27
N THR A 10 1.48 27.41 4.66
CA THR A 10 1.86 27.26 3.27
C THR A 10 0.76 26.48 2.54
N ARG A 11 0.31 26.99 1.41
CA ARG A 11 -0.71 26.37 0.56
C ARG A 11 -0.10 26.03 -0.78
N ILE A 12 -0.26 24.79 -1.20
CA ILE A 12 0.27 24.27 -2.45
C ILE A 12 -0.89 23.79 -3.29
N VAL A 13 -0.99 24.28 -4.53
CA VAL A 13 -2.03 23.89 -5.48
C VAL A 13 -1.37 23.39 -6.75
N LEU A 14 -1.61 22.14 -7.10
CA LEU A 14 -1.29 21.58 -8.40
C LEU A 14 -2.50 21.73 -9.32
N LYS A 15 -2.33 22.48 -10.40
CA LYS A 15 -3.39 22.74 -11.37
C LYS A 15 -2.96 22.24 -12.75
N SER A 16 -3.83 21.49 -13.42
CA SER A 16 -3.76 21.18 -14.85
C SER A 16 -4.77 22.00 -15.65
N ASP A 17 -4.79 21.81 -16.94
CA ASP A 17 -5.79 22.45 -17.83
C ASP A 17 -7.22 22.02 -17.52
N SER A 18 -7.40 20.83 -16.95
CA SER A 18 -8.70 20.27 -16.56
C SER A 18 -9.22 20.74 -15.19
N GLY A 19 -8.36 21.37 -14.35
CA GLY A 19 -8.77 21.85 -13.04
C GLY A 19 -7.67 21.71 -11.97
N ILE A 20 -8.08 21.74 -10.71
CA ILE A 20 -7.19 21.53 -9.55
C ILE A 20 -7.05 20.01 -9.37
N GLU A 21 -5.82 19.50 -9.51
CA GLU A 21 -5.51 18.08 -9.33
C GLU A 21 -5.20 17.74 -7.86
N GLU A 22 -4.51 18.64 -7.17
CA GLU A 22 -4.08 18.40 -5.80
C GLU A 22 -4.03 19.73 -5.04
N TYR A 23 -4.44 19.69 -3.79
CA TYR A 23 -4.35 20.81 -2.86
C TYR A 23 -3.73 20.30 -1.56
N GLU A 24 -2.65 20.94 -1.15
CA GLU A 24 -1.95 20.62 0.09
C GLU A 24 -1.85 21.87 0.94
N TYR A 25 -2.06 21.71 2.25
CA TYR A 25 -2.03 22.77 3.23
C TYR A 25 -1.14 22.34 4.38
N GLU A 26 -0.11 23.13 4.66
CA GLU A 26 0.78 22.94 5.78
C GLU A 26 0.65 24.11 6.76
N ASP A 27 0.48 23.79 8.04
CA ASP A 27 0.48 24.72 9.15
C ASP A 27 1.70 24.42 10.04
N LYS A 28 2.53 25.41 10.29
CA LYS A 28 3.74 25.31 11.12
C LYS A 28 3.45 24.81 12.55
N ASN A 29 2.29 25.17 13.07
CA ASN A 29 1.86 24.83 14.43
C ASN A 29 1.20 23.44 14.51
N LYS A 30 0.81 22.87 13.37
CA LYS A 30 0.18 21.57 13.28
C LYS A 30 1.13 20.57 12.62
N LEU A 31 1.94 19.89 13.42
CA LEU A 31 2.80 18.83 12.97
C LEU A 31 1.98 17.74 12.27
N ASN A 32 2.11 17.66 10.96
CA ASN A 32 1.55 16.57 10.17
C ASN A 32 2.34 15.29 10.48
N PHE A 33 1.67 14.28 11.03
CA PHE A 33 2.28 13.00 11.37
C PHE A 33 1.74 11.83 10.53
N LYS A 34 0.93 12.13 9.51
CA LYS A 34 0.52 11.15 8.51
C LYS A 34 1.74 10.54 7.82
N ASN A 35 1.71 9.24 7.60
CA ASN A 35 2.77 8.42 7.05
C ASN A 35 4.03 8.28 7.93
N ASN A 36 4.10 8.93 9.09
CA ASN A 36 5.19 8.71 10.03
C ASN A 36 5.13 7.29 10.62
N ILE A 37 6.29 6.77 10.97
CA ILE A 37 6.48 5.45 11.53
C ILE A 37 6.85 5.59 13.01
N TYR A 38 6.21 4.81 13.87
CA TYR A 38 6.43 4.81 15.31
C TYR A 38 6.55 3.39 15.84
N LEU A 39 7.27 3.25 16.94
CA LEU A 39 7.23 2.07 17.76
C LEU A 39 6.11 2.29 18.80
N GLY A 40 5.05 1.50 18.71
CA GLY A 40 3.88 1.62 19.59
C GLY A 40 3.70 0.39 20.45
N THR A 41 3.05 0.59 21.59
CA THR A 41 2.71 -0.48 22.52
C THR A 41 1.21 -0.72 22.52
N VAL A 42 0.78 -1.97 22.43
CA VAL A 42 -0.63 -2.34 22.53
C VAL A 42 -1.13 -2.00 23.94
N SER A 43 -1.97 -0.99 24.04
CA SER A 43 -2.58 -0.56 25.30
C SER A 43 -3.73 -1.48 25.70
N ARG A 44 -4.65 -1.74 24.77
CA ARG A 44 -5.78 -2.66 24.97
C ARG A 44 -6.21 -3.29 23.65
N VAL A 45 -6.82 -4.45 23.75
CA VAL A 45 -7.47 -5.14 22.63
C VAL A 45 -8.97 -5.07 22.82
N GLU A 46 -9.69 -4.73 21.74
CA GLU A 46 -11.15 -4.62 21.73
C GLU A 46 -11.74 -5.71 20.82
N PRO A 47 -12.20 -6.83 21.41
CA PRO A 47 -12.71 -7.96 20.62
C PRO A 47 -13.94 -7.64 19.78
N SER A 48 -14.81 -6.76 20.27
CA SER A 48 -16.04 -6.36 19.57
C SER A 48 -15.76 -5.65 18.25
N LEU A 49 -14.67 -4.89 18.19
CA LEU A 49 -14.22 -4.17 17.00
C LEU A 49 -13.18 -4.94 16.18
N GLN A 50 -12.70 -6.08 16.67
CA GLN A 50 -11.54 -6.78 16.11
C GLN A 50 -10.38 -5.82 15.85
N ALA A 51 -10.01 -5.03 16.86
CA ALA A 51 -9.00 -3.99 16.78
C ALA A 51 -8.20 -3.88 18.07
N ALA A 52 -6.99 -3.31 17.97
CA ALA A 52 -6.16 -2.93 19.08
C ALA A 52 -6.01 -1.42 19.16
N PHE A 53 -5.89 -0.90 20.38
CA PHE A 53 -5.54 0.49 20.63
C PHE A 53 -4.07 0.56 21.02
N ILE A 54 -3.33 1.40 20.29
CA ILE A 54 -1.87 1.49 20.39
C ILE A 54 -1.51 2.84 21.01
N ASP A 55 -0.70 2.77 22.06
CA ASP A 55 0.01 3.93 22.59
C ASP A 55 1.31 4.10 21.79
N PHE A 56 1.44 5.23 21.13
CA PHE A 56 2.61 5.59 20.31
C PHE A 56 3.16 6.98 20.66
N GLY A 57 2.95 7.41 21.93
CA GLY A 57 3.46 8.67 22.46
C GLY A 57 2.58 9.89 22.17
N ARG A 58 1.33 9.68 21.79
CA ARG A 58 0.33 10.71 21.57
C ARG A 58 -0.73 10.70 22.67
N ILE A 59 -1.43 11.82 22.85
CA ILE A 59 -2.51 11.94 23.84
C ILE A 59 -3.61 10.92 23.59
N LYS A 60 -3.94 10.67 22.30
CA LYS A 60 -4.95 9.70 21.91
C LYS A 60 -4.29 8.43 21.37
N HIS A 61 -4.71 7.29 21.88
CA HIS A 61 -4.27 6.02 21.34
C HIS A 61 -4.74 5.85 19.89
N GLY A 62 -3.88 5.28 19.06
CA GLY A 62 -4.20 4.98 17.69
C GLY A 62 -5.04 3.70 17.56
N PHE A 63 -5.84 3.62 16.51
CA PHE A 63 -6.67 2.48 16.17
C PHE A 63 -5.96 1.60 15.14
N LEU A 64 -5.74 0.34 15.48
CA LEU A 64 -5.11 -0.66 14.61
C LEU A 64 -6.09 -1.82 14.41
N ALA A 65 -6.66 -1.92 13.21
CA ALA A 65 -7.57 -3.00 12.87
C ALA A 65 -6.83 -4.34 12.72
N PHE A 66 -7.48 -5.46 13.03
CA PHE A 66 -6.88 -6.79 12.94
C PHE A 66 -6.32 -7.08 11.54
N ASN A 67 -7.00 -6.62 10.49
CA ASN A 67 -6.56 -6.77 9.11
C ASN A 67 -5.30 -5.96 8.76
N ASP A 68 -4.98 -4.95 9.56
CA ASP A 68 -3.82 -4.08 9.38
C ASP A 68 -2.62 -4.49 10.26
N ILE A 69 -2.73 -5.63 10.95
CA ILE A 69 -1.65 -6.22 11.74
C ILE A 69 -0.95 -7.29 10.89
N GLN A 70 0.37 -7.19 10.78
CA GLN A 70 1.19 -8.19 10.10
C GLN A 70 1.24 -9.49 10.91
N SER A 71 1.25 -10.62 10.21
CA SER A 71 1.27 -11.97 10.79
C SER A 71 2.45 -12.26 11.71
N ASP A 72 3.59 -11.61 11.48
CA ASP A 72 4.79 -11.78 12.31
C ASP A 72 4.58 -11.40 13.77
N TYR A 73 3.64 -10.48 14.02
CA TYR A 73 3.27 -10.06 15.38
C TYR A 73 2.33 -11.03 16.09
N TYR A 74 1.79 -12.04 15.39
CA TYR A 74 0.84 -12.98 16.00
C TYR A 74 1.54 -13.93 16.95
N GLN A 75 1.02 -14.02 18.16
CA GLN A 75 1.45 -14.98 19.19
C GLN A 75 0.67 -16.28 19.02
N ILE A 76 1.03 -17.05 17.99
CA ILE A 76 0.43 -18.35 17.65
C ILE A 76 1.49 -19.47 17.78
N PRO A 77 1.07 -20.75 17.89
CA PRO A 77 1.98 -21.88 17.85
C PRO A 77 2.86 -21.89 16.60
N THR A 78 4.08 -22.41 16.74
CA THR A 78 5.09 -22.41 15.66
C THR A 78 4.59 -23.14 14.41
N GLU A 79 3.89 -24.26 14.59
CA GLU A 79 3.32 -25.04 13.48
C GLU A 79 2.30 -24.24 12.64
N ASP A 80 1.48 -23.43 13.30
CA ASP A 80 0.50 -22.59 12.62
C ASP A 80 1.16 -21.37 11.96
N LYS A 81 2.28 -20.89 12.54
CA LYS A 81 3.08 -19.82 11.96
C LYS A 81 3.78 -20.25 10.68
N GLU A 82 4.33 -21.47 10.66
CA GLU A 82 4.94 -22.05 9.46
C GLU A 82 3.92 -22.24 8.32
N LYS A 83 2.74 -22.79 8.65
CA LYS A 83 1.64 -22.92 7.67
C LYS A 83 1.20 -21.58 7.11
N LEU A 84 1.22 -20.54 7.93
CA LEU A 84 0.87 -19.18 7.54
C LEU A 84 1.90 -18.60 6.56
N GLN A 85 3.19 -18.80 6.85
CA GLN A 85 4.28 -18.35 5.96
C GLN A 85 4.24 -19.07 4.61
N GLU A 86 4.05 -20.40 4.61
CA GLU A 86 3.87 -21.17 3.37
C GLU A 86 2.67 -20.65 2.53
N ALA A 87 1.60 -20.29 3.23
CA ALA A 87 0.41 -19.73 2.60
C ALA A 87 0.65 -18.38 1.97
N GLU A 88 1.34 -17.50 2.68
CA GLU A 88 1.72 -16.18 2.19
C GLU A 88 2.67 -16.30 0.98
N GLU A 89 3.59 -17.28 0.97
CA GLU A 89 4.45 -17.56 -0.17
C GLU A 89 3.66 -18.03 -1.40
N LYS A 90 2.73 -18.97 -1.23
CA LYS A 90 1.88 -19.46 -2.34
C LYS A 90 1.05 -18.34 -2.96
N ILE A 91 0.40 -17.50 -2.14
CA ILE A 91 -0.38 -16.38 -2.66
C ILE A 91 0.51 -15.36 -3.37
N ARG A 92 1.73 -15.17 -2.89
CA ARG A 92 2.71 -14.31 -3.58
C ARG A 92 3.07 -14.86 -4.96
N GLU A 93 3.24 -16.17 -5.08
CA GLU A 93 3.48 -16.84 -6.34
C GLU A 93 2.27 -16.75 -7.27
N ASP A 94 1.06 -16.97 -6.75
CA ASP A 94 -0.18 -16.86 -7.50
C ASP A 94 -0.40 -15.43 -8.03
N LEU A 95 -0.22 -14.41 -7.20
CA LEU A 95 -0.29 -13.01 -7.61
C LEU A 95 0.77 -12.63 -8.65
N LYS A 96 1.97 -13.25 -8.58
CA LYS A 96 3.00 -13.05 -9.59
C LYS A 96 2.59 -13.68 -10.93
N ASN A 97 1.98 -14.85 -10.89
CA ASN A 97 1.50 -15.59 -12.06
C ASN A 97 0.28 -14.90 -12.69
N GLU A 98 -0.71 -14.46 -11.90
CA GLU A 98 -1.87 -13.69 -12.39
C GLU A 98 -1.42 -12.39 -13.09
N ASN A 99 -0.42 -11.71 -12.55
CA ASN A 99 0.17 -10.54 -13.22
C ASN A 99 0.86 -10.88 -14.54
N LEU A 100 1.47 -12.06 -14.66
CA LEU A 100 2.06 -12.55 -15.91
C LEU A 100 1.00 -12.93 -16.94
N ASP A 101 -0.12 -13.53 -16.52
CA ASP A 101 -1.23 -13.93 -17.41
C ASP A 101 -1.99 -12.72 -17.97
N ILE A 102 -2.23 -11.70 -17.16
CA ILE A 102 -2.79 -10.42 -17.62
C ILE A 102 -1.89 -9.82 -18.70
N LEU A 103 -0.57 -9.87 -18.52
CA LEU A 103 0.44 -9.44 -19.49
C LEU A 103 0.34 -10.17 -20.82
N ASN A 104 0.32 -11.48 -20.76
CA ASN A 104 0.28 -12.30 -21.96
C ASN A 104 -1.02 -12.08 -22.75
N ASN A 105 -2.10 -11.74 -22.05
CA ASN A 105 -3.38 -11.41 -22.68
C ASN A 105 -3.38 -9.98 -23.27
N GLU A 106 -2.75 -9.00 -22.64
CA GLU A 106 -2.58 -7.65 -23.19
C GLU A 106 -1.69 -7.67 -24.46
N ILE A 107 -0.60 -8.43 -24.44
CA ILE A 107 0.31 -8.58 -25.61
C ILE A 107 -0.40 -9.30 -26.77
N LYS A 108 -1.26 -10.27 -26.49
CA LYS A 108 -2.06 -10.98 -27.52
C LYS A 108 -3.14 -10.09 -28.13
N SER A 109 -3.73 -9.17 -27.37
CA SER A 109 -4.72 -8.22 -27.89
C SER A 109 -4.08 -7.11 -28.75
N GLU A 110 -2.84 -6.70 -28.51
CA GLU A 110 -2.13 -5.72 -29.37
C GLU A 110 -1.67 -6.31 -30.71
N ASN A 111 -1.37 -7.61 -30.76
CA ASN A 111 -0.98 -8.29 -32.02
C ASN A 111 -2.16 -8.77 -32.88
N GLY A 112 -3.40 -8.57 -32.43
CA GLY A 112 -4.62 -9.10 -33.07
C GLY A 112 -5.54 -8.09 -33.72
N THR A 113 -5.20 -6.80 -33.81
CA THR A 113 -6.14 -5.79 -34.35
C THR A 113 -5.74 -5.27 -35.74
N THR A 114 -6.06 -6.05 -36.75
CA THR A 114 -6.52 -5.50 -38.05
C THR A 114 -7.96 -5.96 -38.26
N ASN A 115 -8.87 -4.96 -38.42
CA ASN A 115 -10.28 -5.02 -38.82
C ASN A 115 -11.34 -5.31 -37.74
N ASN A 116 -12.05 -4.31 -37.23
CA ASN A 116 -13.34 -3.85 -37.72
C ASN A 116 -13.91 -2.69 -36.88
N THR A 117 -14.45 -1.76 -37.61
CA THR A 117 -15.24 -0.56 -37.34
C THR A 117 -16.40 -0.71 -36.35
N ASN A 118 -16.66 0.44 -35.65
CA ASN A 118 -17.95 0.95 -35.10
C ASN A 118 -18.46 0.38 -33.77
N GLU A 119 -18.48 1.16 -32.73
CA GLU A 119 -19.59 2.03 -32.30
C GLU A 119 -19.28 2.73 -30.97
N SER A 120 -19.64 3.98 -30.96
CA SER A 120 -19.65 4.92 -29.83
C SER A 120 -20.43 4.40 -28.61
N ASN A 121 -19.89 4.60 -27.42
CA ASN A 121 -20.73 5.04 -26.29
C ASN A 121 -19.89 5.71 -25.21
N ASP A 122 -20.27 6.95 -24.95
CA ASP A 122 -19.91 7.77 -23.80
C ASP A 122 -20.08 7.04 -22.48
N LYS A 123 -19.06 7.03 -21.64
CA LYS A 123 -19.23 7.00 -20.19
C LYS A 123 -18.21 7.92 -19.51
N LYS A 124 -18.72 9.06 -19.12
CA LYS A 124 -18.16 9.97 -18.12
C LYS A 124 -18.19 9.32 -16.72
N ASN A 125 -17.18 9.67 -15.96
CA ASN A 125 -17.09 9.66 -14.49
C ASN A 125 -17.07 8.30 -13.79
N ASN A 126 -15.92 8.03 -13.15
CA ASN A 126 -15.91 7.45 -11.79
C ASN A 126 -14.48 7.35 -11.27
N ASN A 127 -13.95 8.46 -10.73
CA ASN A 127 -12.68 8.46 -10.00
C ASN A 127 -12.83 8.04 -8.52
N GLU A 128 -14.06 7.95 -8.01
CA GLU A 128 -14.32 7.51 -6.64
C GLU A 128 -14.49 5.99 -6.51
N ASP A 129 -14.95 5.32 -7.57
CA ASP A 129 -15.13 3.86 -7.57
C ASP A 129 -13.80 3.09 -7.61
N GLN A 130 -12.75 3.66 -8.24
CA GLN A 130 -11.45 2.98 -8.36
C GLN A 130 -10.71 2.85 -7.02
N ALA A 131 -10.82 3.85 -6.13
CA ALA A 131 -10.25 3.77 -4.79
C ALA A 131 -10.99 2.78 -3.87
N GLN A 132 -12.26 2.50 -4.19
CA GLN A 132 -13.05 1.48 -3.48
C GLN A 132 -12.77 0.07 -3.99
N GLU A 133 -12.43 -0.09 -5.27
CA GLU A 133 -12.03 -1.37 -5.85
C GLU A 133 -10.66 -1.83 -5.34
N GLU A 134 -9.67 -0.92 -5.20
CA GLU A 134 -8.36 -1.25 -4.59
C GLU A 134 -8.50 -1.79 -3.17
N LYS A 135 -9.37 -1.16 -2.36
CA LYS A 135 -9.64 -1.65 -1.00
C LYS A 135 -10.36 -2.99 -1.01
N LYS A 136 -11.20 -3.26 -2.00
CA LYS A 136 -11.91 -4.54 -2.13
C LYS A 136 -10.97 -5.67 -2.56
N GLU A 137 -10.01 -5.42 -3.45
CA GLU A 137 -9.01 -6.41 -3.85
C GLU A 137 -8.04 -6.73 -2.71
N ASP A 138 -7.60 -5.72 -1.95
CA ASP A 138 -6.76 -5.91 -0.77
C ASP A 138 -7.44 -6.70 0.34
N VAL A 139 -8.72 -6.42 0.54
CA VAL A 139 -9.58 -7.18 1.47
C VAL A 139 -9.76 -8.61 0.98
N ASN A 140 -9.99 -8.82 -0.32
CA ASN A 140 -10.17 -10.15 -0.90
C ASN A 140 -8.91 -11.03 -0.79
N VAL A 141 -7.71 -10.49 -1.02
CA VAL A 141 -6.46 -11.25 -0.87
C VAL A 141 -6.22 -11.62 0.58
N ARG A 142 -6.43 -10.67 1.51
CA ARG A 142 -6.32 -10.91 2.95
C ARG A 142 -7.41 -11.85 3.47
N GLU A 143 -8.61 -11.79 2.92
CA GLU A 143 -9.70 -12.72 3.23
C GLU A 143 -9.46 -14.12 2.65
N LYS A 144 -8.89 -14.22 1.46
CA LYS A 144 -8.45 -15.50 0.87
C LYS A 144 -7.34 -16.12 1.72
N LEU A 145 -6.34 -15.34 2.16
CA LEU A 145 -5.31 -15.80 3.12
C LEU A 145 -5.95 -16.36 4.39
N LYS A 146 -6.87 -15.61 5.00
CA LYS A 146 -7.55 -16.04 6.22
C LYS A 146 -8.46 -17.25 6.04
N SER A 147 -9.11 -17.37 4.87
CA SER A 147 -10.06 -18.45 4.59
C SER A 147 -9.37 -19.75 4.18
N SER A 148 -8.27 -19.67 3.45
CA SER A 148 -7.60 -20.83 2.89
C SER A 148 -6.82 -21.65 3.94
N TYR A 149 -6.32 -21.00 5.02
CA TYR A 149 -5.39 -21.62 5.94
C TYR A 149 -5.85 -21.67 7.42
N GLY A 150 -7.16 -21.60 7.66
CA GLY A 150 -7.68 -21.77 9.02
C GLY A 150 -7.45 -20.59 9.96
N LEU A 151 -6.87 -19.48 9.49
CA LEU A 151 -6.72 -18.23 10.26
C LEU A 151 -8.05 -17.53 10.58
N LYS A 152 -9.13 -17.88 9.90
CA LYS A 152 -10.51 -17.54 10.34
C LYS A 152 -10.81 -18.04 11.75
N ARG A 153 -9.97 -18.94 12.26
CA ARG A 153 -10.12 -19.54 13.58
C ARG A 153 -9.68 -18.60 14.71
N TYR A 154 -8.74 -17.68 14.44
CA TYR A 154 -8.20 -16.79 15.46
C TYR A 154 -8.92 -15.44 15.50
N LYS A 155 -9.27 -15.03 16.71
CA LYS A 155 -9.73 -13.68 17.01
C LYS A 155 -8.55 -12.83 17.48
N ILE A 156 -8.64 -11.51 17.36
CA ILE A 156 -7.55 -10.60 17.71
C ILE A 156 -7.02 -10.83 19.15
N GLN A 157 -7.92 -11.08 20.11
CA GLN A 157 -7.55 -11.29 21.52
C GLN A 157 -6.74 -12.57 21.76
N GLU A 158 -6.75 -13.51 20.81
CA GLU A 158 -6.01 -14.76 20.89
C GLU A 158 -4.56 -14.60 20.41
N VAL A 159 -4.34 -13.67 19.46
CA VAL A 159 -3.06 -13.51 18.76
C VAL A 159 -2.29 -12.25 19.14
N ILE A 160 -2.96 -11.24 19.69
CA ILE A 160 -2.35 -9.98 20.12
C ILE A 160 -2.65 -9.75 21.60
N LYS A 161 -1.63 -9.35 22.36
CA LYS A 161 -1.76 -9.12 23.81
C LYS A 161 -1.42 -7.66 24.16
N PRO A 162 -2.05 -7.12 25.22
CA PRO A 162 -1.63 -5.85 25.82
C PRO A 162 -0.16 -5.90 26.23
N GLY A 163 0.55 -4.78 26.09
CA GLY A 163 1.97 -4.67 26.36
C GLY A 163 2.89 -5.10 25.22
N GLN A 164 2.36 -5.69 24.15
CA GLN A 164 3.14 -6.04 22.96
C GLN A 164 3.58 -4.80 22.20
N VAL A 165 4.83 -4.78 21.75
CA VAL A 165 5.41 -3.69 20.97
C VAL A 165 5.26 -4.02 19.49
N ILE A 166 4.79 -3.05 18.70
CA ILE A 166 4.52 -3.18 17.26
C ILE A 166 5.06 -1.95 16.55
N LEU A 167 5.76 -2.14 15.43
CA LEU A 167 6.11 -1.07 14.51
C LEU A 167 4.87 -0.71 13.69
N ILE A 168 4.51 0.57 13.72
CA ILE A 168 3.27 1.06 13.10
C ILE A 168 3.52 2.29 12.23
N GLN A 169 2.71 2.44 11.20
CA GLN A 169 2.65 3.63 10.36
C GLN A 169 1.28 4.28 10.45
N VAL A 170 1.25 5.61 10.48
CA VAL A 170 0.00 6.37 10.53
C VAL A 170 -0.60 6.49 9.13
N ILE A 171 -1.80 5.95 8.92
CA ILE A 171 -2.54 6.08 7.65
C ILE A 171 -3.35 7.38 7.62
N LYS A 172 -4.04 7.65 8.74
CA LYS A 172 -4.88 8.83 8.90
C LYS A 172 -4.63 9.45 10.27
N GLU A 173 -4.57 10.76 10.29
CA GLU A 173 -4.43 11.52 11.52
C GLU A 173 -5.69 11.46 12.39
N GLU A 174 -5.56 11.95 13.61
CA GLU A 174 -6.66 12.09 14.54
C GLU A 174 -7.75 12.99 13.95
N ARG A 175 -9.01 12.59 14.11
CA ARG A 175 -10.15 13.37 13.66
C ARG A 175 -11.22 13.45 14.75
N GLY A 176 -11.46 14.65 15.26
CA GLY A 176 -12.41 14.87 16.36
C GLY A 176 -12.01 14.05 17.59
N ASN A 177 -12.88 13.22 18.09
CA ASN A 177 -12.62 12.35 19.25
C ASN A 177 -11.98 11.01 18.90
N LYS A 178 -11.73 10.72 17.60
CA LYS A 178 -11.14 9.46 17.15
C LYS A 178 -9.62 9.60 17.08
N GLY A 179 -8.90 8.61 17.59
CA GLY A 179 -7.46 8.48 17.44
C GLY A 179 -7.04 8.23 15.99
N ALA A 180 -5.75 8.32 15.72
CA ALA A 180 -5.17 8.05 14.41
C ALA A 180 -5.45 6.61 13.94
N ALA A 181 -5.64 6.42 12.64
CA ALA A 181 -5.69 5.08 12.06
C ALA A 181 -4.28 4.61 11.72
N LEU A 182 -3.94 3.43 12.18
CA LEU A 182 -2.62 2.84 12.10
C LEU A 182 -2.62 1.58 11.24
N THR A 183 -1.44 1.21 10.74
CA THR A 183 -1.17 -0.09 10.11
C THR A 183 0.20 -0.60 10.52
N ALA A 184 0.36 -1.92 10.60
CA ALA A 184 1.65 -2.56 10.76
C ALA A 184 2.35 -2.83 9.41
N PHE A 185 1.66 -2.62 8.29
CA PHE A 185 2.25 -2.70 6.95
C PHE A 185 2.92 -1.38 6.61
N ILE A 186 4.26 -1.41 6.58
CA ILE A 186 5.07 -0.22 6.36
C ILE A 186 5.21 0.06 4.86
N SER A 187 5.12 1.32 4.49
CA SER A 187 5.38 1.82 3.15
C SER A 187 6.36 2.99 3.18
N LEU A 188 7.49 2.83 2.51
CA LEU A 188 8.54 3.84 2.42
C LEU A 188 8.51 4.48 1.04
N ALA A 189 8.25 5.77 0.99
CA ALA A 189 8.21 6.52 -0.25
C ALA A 189 9.63 6.90 -0.71
N GLY A 190 10.07 6.29 -1.81
CA GLY A 190 11.21 6.75 -2.58
C GLY A 190 10.81 7.87 -3.56
N LYS A 191 11.76 8.31 -4.36
CA LYS A 191 11.57 9.34 -5.38
C LYS A 191 10.68 8.86 -6.53
N TYR A 192 10.94 7.66 -7.04
CA TYR A 192 10.26 7.07 -8.19
C TYR A 192 9.41 5.86 -7.84
N MET A 193 9.58 5.31 -6.66
CA MET A 193 8.91 4.11 -6.21
C MET A 193 8.49 4.19 -4.74
N VAL A 194 7.66 3.24 -4.32
CA VAL A 194 7.33 2.98 -2.91
C VAL A 194 7.80 1.57 -2.59
N LEU A 195 8.60 1.42 -1.54
CA LEU A 195 9.02 0.14 -1.00
C LEU A 195 8.06 -0.30 0.10
N MET A 196 7.58 -1.52 0.03
CA MET A 196 6.78 -2.18 1.06
C MET A 196 7.57 -3.37 1.61
N PRO A 197 8.36 -3.16 2.68
CA PRO A 197 9.33 -4.16 3.12
C PRO A 197 8.71 -5.38 3.81
N ASN A 198 7.50 -5.27 4.29
CA ASN A 198 6.81 -6.29 5.06
C ASN A 198 5.42 -6.65 4.50
N THR A 199 5.24 -6.56 3.20
CA THR A 199 3.96 -6.87 2.54
C THR A 199 4.15 -8.03 1.58
N ALA A 200 3.27 -9.04 1.69
CA ALA A 200 3.26 -10.19 0.79
C ALA A 200 2.84 -9.85 -0.66
N LYS A 201 2.28 -8.68 -0.90
CA LYS A 201 1.94 -8.20 -2.25
C LYS A 201 3.20 -8.04 -3.07
N GLY A 202 3.25 -8.75 -4.19
CA GLY A 202 4.26 -8.54 -5.22
C GLY A 202 4.31 -7.09 -5.68
N GLY A 203 5.37 -6.71 -6.37
CA GLY A 203 5.54 -5.39 -6.95
C GLY A 203 4.46 -5.04 -7.95
N GLY A 204 4.29 -3.75 -8.21
CA GLY A 204 3.28 -3.25 -9.13
C GLY A 204 3.70 -1.95 -9.82
N ILE A 205 2.83 -1.50 -10.70
CA ILE A 205 2.98 -0.24 -11.43
C ILE A 205 1.77 0.62 -11.09
N SER A 206 2.00 1.90 -10.82
CA SER A 206 0.92 2.85 -10.53
C SER A 206 -0.17 2.77 -11.61
N ARG A 207 -1.43 2.71 -11.19
CA ARG A 207 -2.59 2.73 -12.10
C ARG A 207 -2.71 4.04 -12.88
N LYS A 208 -2.11 5.12 -12.38
CA LYS A 208 -2.06 6.43 -13.06
C LYS A 208 -1.13 6.44 -14.29
N ILE A 209 -0.37 5.38 -14.56
CA ILE A 209 0.41 5.19 -15.78
C ILE A 209 -0.48 4.44 -16.78
N PHE A 210 -1.09 5.15 -17.70
CA PHE A 210 -2.06 4.59 -18.63
C PHE A 210 -1.43 4.04 -19.92
N VAL A 211 -0.21 4.47 -20.25
CA VAL A 211 0.47 4.09 -21.50
C VAL A 211 0.99 2.67 -21.40
N SER A 212 0.47 1.76 -22.21
CA SER A 212 0.82 0.33 -22.21
C SER A 212 2.31 0.10 -22.46
N SER A 213 2.92 0.80 -23.40
CA SER A 213 4.36 0.69 -23.70
C SER A 213 5.26 1.10 -22.52
N GLU A 214 4.86 2.10 -21.75
CA GLU A 214 5.58 2.51 -20.53
C GLU A 214 5.43 1.46 -19.44
N ARG A 215 4.23 0.90 -19.26
CA ARG A 215 3.99 -0.18 -18.30
C ARG A 215 4.86 -1.39 -18.60
N THR A 216 4.97 -1.78 -19.88
CA THR A 216 5.80 -2.91 -20.31
C THR A 216 7.30 -2.63 -20.03
N LYS A 217 7.79 -1.42 -20.31
CA LYS A 217 9.17 -1.02 -19.99
C LYS A 217 9.46 -1.09 -18.50
N ILE A 218 8.58 -0.52 -17.67
CA ILE A 218 8.75 -0.52 -16.21
C ILE A 218 8.74 -1.95 -15.67
N ARG A 219 7.90 -2.82 -16.21
CA ARG A 219 7.81 -4.21 -15.81
C ARG A 219 9.09 -4.98 -16.14
N ASN A 220 9.66 -4.77 -17.32
CA ASN A 220 10.94 -5.35 -17.68
C ASN A 220 12.04 -4.88 -16.72
N ILE A 221 12.07 -3.60 -16.36
CA ILE A 221 12.99 -3.05 -15.37
C ILE A 221 12.82 -3.72 -14.01
N LEU A 222 11.56 -3.88 -13.52
CA LEU A 222 11.29 -4.51 -12.23
C LEU A 222 11.70 -6.00 -12.21
N ASN A 223 11.56 -6.71 -13.33
CA ASN A 223 11.97 -8.11 -13.43
C ASN A 223 13.51 -8.28 -13.42
N GLU A 224 14.24 -7.24 -13.83
CA GLU A 224 15.69 -7.23 -13.84
C GLU A 224 16.32 -6.78 -12.50
N ILE A 225 15.54 -6.15 -11.63
CA ILE A 225 15.96 -5.72 -10.29
C ILE A 225 15.73 -6.87 -9.32
N GLU A 226 16.77 -7.25 -8.57
CA GLU A 226 16.66 -8.26 -7.51
C GLU A 226 15.93 -7.70 -6.29
N ILE A 227 14.61 -7.91 -6.25
CA ILE A 227 13.76 -7.53 -5.11
C ILE A 227 13.61 -8.76 -4.21
N PRO A 228 13.92 -8.65 -2.90
CA PRO A 228 13.70 -9.75 -1.94
C PRO A 228 12.25 -10.23 -1.97
N LYS A 229 12.04 -11.54 -1.87
CA LYS A 229 10.70 -12.16 -1.93
C LYS A 229 9.73 -11.63 -0.86
N SER A 230 10.24 -11.18 0.28
CA SER A 230 9.45 -10.61 1.37
C SER A 230 8.99 -9.17 1.14
N MET A 231 9.48 -8.51 0.08
CA MET A 231 9.24 -7.09 -0.18
C MET A 231 8.42 -6.87 -1.45
N GLY A 232 7.60 -5.82 -1.43
CA GLY A 232 6.88 -5.32 -2.58
C GLY A 232 7.40 -3.95 -3.01
N VAL A 233 7.37 -3.66 -4.30
CA VAL A 233 7.74 -2.35 -4.86
C VAL A 233 6.65 -1.88 -5.81
N ILE A 234 6.22 -0.63 -5.66
CA ILE A 234 5.27 0.00 -6.58
C ILE A 234 5.96 1.19 -7.25
N VAL A 235 6.09 1.15 -8.58
CA VAL A 235 6.62 2.30 -9.33
C VAL A 235 5.54 3.38 -9.46
N ARG A 236 5.91 4.61 -9.08
CA ARG A 236 5.04 5.79 -9.13
C ARG A 236 5.03 6.40 -10.54
N THR A 237 4.10 7.32 -10.79
CA THR A 237 4.04 8.09 -12.05
C THR A 237 5.34 8.83 -12.34
N ALA A 238 6.03 9.33 -11.32
CA ALA A 238 7.34 9.97 -11.47
C ALA A 238 8.45 9.04 -12.01
N GLY A 239 8.23 7.73 -11.93
CA GLY A 239 9.16 6.70 -12.47
C GLY A 239 8.86 6.26 -13.90
N ALA A 240 7.78 6.75 -14.55
CA ALA A 240 7.33 6.27 -15.86
C ALA A 240 8.40 6.39 -16.96
N ASN A 241 9.11 7.52 -16.98
CA ASN A 241 10.13 7.84 -18.00
C ASN A 241 11.56 7.68 -17.49
N LYS A 242 11.78 6.86 -16.44
CA LYS A 242 13.09 6.69 -15.83
C LYS A 242 13.83 5.47 -16.34
N THR A 243 15.15 5.55 -16.27
CA THR A 243 16.05 4.44 -16.63
C THR A 243 16.10 3.40 -15.52
N LYS A 244 16.51 2.17 -15.86
CA LYS A 244 16.74 1.10 -14.88
C LYS A 244 17.66 1.58 -13.74
N ASN A 245 18.79 2.22 -14.07
CA ASN A 245 19.76 2.67 -13.09
C ASN A 245 19.18 3.69 -12.09
N GLU A 246 18.28 4.57 -12.55
CA GLU A 246 17.64 5.56 -11.67
C GLU A 246 16.66 4.88 -10.68
N ILE A 247 15.86 3.92 -11.16
CA ILE A 247 14.91 3.18 -10.34
C ILE A 247 15.65 2.27 -9.35
N GLU A 248 16.69 1.57 -9.81
CA GLU A 248 17.51 0.70 -8.97
C GLU A 248 18.24 1.49 -7.88
N LYS A 249 18.80 2.66 -8.20
CA LYS A 249 19.44 3.53 -7.24
C LYS A 249 18.44 4.05 -6.18
N ASP A 250 17.22 4.38 -6.58
CA ASP A 250 16.15 4.79 -5.67
C ASP A 250 15.75 3.62 -4.75
N PHE A 251 15.64 2.41 -5.30
CA PHE A 251 15.41 1.18 -4.53
C PHE A 251 16.50 0.97 -3.48
N GLN A 252 17.77 1.01 -3.86
CA GLN A 252 18.88 0.82 -2.94
C GLN A 252 18.92 1.89 -1.84
N ASN A 253 18.62 3.14 -2.18
CA ASN A 253 18.57 4.22 -1.18
C ASN A 253 17.42 3.99 -0.17
N THR A 254 16.25 3.60 -0.67
CA THR A 254 15.09 3.33 0.19
C THR A 254 15.31 2.09 1.06
N LEU A 255 15.96 1.07 0.50
CA LEU A 255 16.33 -0.13 1.24
C LEU A 255 17.33 0.16 2.38
N LYS A 256 18.29 1.07 2.17
CA LYS A 256 19.20 1.51 3.23
C LYS A 256 18.50 2.27 4.36
N THR A 257 17.38 2.91 4.04
CA THR A 257 16.57 3.62 5.05
C THR A 257 15.79 2.64 5.93
N TRP A 258 15.36 1.51 5.36
CA TRP A 258 14.73 0.40 6.06
C TRP A 258 15.70 -0.38 6.95
#